data_7d8e4e8f831535ed2bf34b999e5c6a73
#
_entry.id   7d8e4e8f831535ed2bf34b999e5c6a73
#
_cell.length_a   1.000
_cell.length_b   1.000
_cell.length_c   1.000
_cell.angle_alpha   90.00
_cell.angle_beta   90.00
_cell.angle_gamma   90.00
#
_symmetry.space_group_name_H-M   'P 1'
#
loop_
_entity.id
_entity.type
_entity.pdbx_description
1 polymer ?
#
loop_
_entity_poly.entity_id
_entity_poly.type
_entity_poly.pdbx_seq_one_letter_code
_entity_poly.pdbx_strand_id
1 'polypeptide(L)'
;MQINFLRNKIIDYPSGSALEYRNNVLYVIGDDVNYILCLDKNWNEVNHLKLFEYEGVRIPKPEKPDLECATIIGDMLYVVGSGSVSPQRDVAFLVNLAEEKIKKISTAAFYSIFRDRNLIAEMNIEGFTDCKDKLLFFNRGNTQQPNQLIITDQKILKKQFPGKFKVMPVKIGKLNNINLGISGACYDEKNDILLLTASAEDTNNAYDDGEIIG
;
A
#
# COMPACT_ATOMS: atom_id res chain seq x y z
N MET A 1 -5.08 -20.82 11.79
CA MET A 1 -4.91 -20.67 10.33
C MET A 1 -3.68 -21.46 9.92
N GLN A 2 -3.73 -22.20 8.82
CA GLN A 2 -2.58 -22.91 8.26
C GLN A 2 -2.23 -22.26 6.92
N ILE A 3 -0.97 -21.84 6.75
CA ILE A 3 -0.44 -21.32 5.50
C ILE A 3 0.31 -22.43 4.82
N ASN A 4 -0.05 -22.75 3.57
CA ASN A 4 0.61 -23.76 2.77
C ASN A 4 1.33 -23.09 1.59
N PHE A 5 2.60 -23.38 1.42
CA PHE A 5 3.34 -22.98 0.23
C PHE A 5 2.83 -23.82 -0.96
N LEU A 6 2.32 -23.14 -2.00
CA LEU A 6 1.80 -23.82 -3.19
C LEU A 6 2.82 -23.82 -4.33
N ARG A 7 3.38 -22.66 -4.64
CA ARG A 7 4.39 -22.50 -5.70
C ARG A 7 5.05 -21.12 -5.61
N ASN A 8 6.13 -20.93 -6.35
CA ASN A 8 6.73 -19.64 -6.63
C ASN A 8 6.87 -19.41 -8.14
N LYS A 9 6.98 -18.19 -8.55
CA LYS A 9 7.28 -17.75 -9.91
C LYS A 9 8.09 -16.46 -9.84
N ILE A 10 9.18 -16.42 -10.58
CA ILE A 10 9.91 -15.17 -10.84
C ILE A 10 9.19 -14.47 -11.97
N ILE A 11 8.85 -13.22 -11.79
CA ILE A 11 8.25 -12.33 -12.78
C ILE A 11 9.23 -11.21 -13.11
N ASP A 12 9.27 -10.81 -14.37
CA ASP A 12 10.06 -9.67 -14.82
C ASP A 12 9.26 -8.37 -14.59
N TYR A 13 9.13 -8.02 -13.30
CA TYR A 13 8.41 -6.85 -12.85
C TYR A 13 9.18 -6.22 -11.69
N PRO A 14 9.70 -4.99 -11.83
CA PRO A 14 10.53 -4.38 -10.82
C PRO A 14 9.70 -3.95 -9.61
N SER A 15 10.29 -4.10 -8.43
CA SER A 15 9.83 -3.50 -7.16
C SER A 15 8.35 -3.71 -6.84
N GLY A 16 7.88 -4.97 -6.87
CA GLY A 16 6.51 -5.30 -6.45
C GLY A 16 6.29 -4.98 -4.97
N SER A 17 5.34 -4.09 -4.66
CA SER A 17 5.07 -3.57 -3.31
C SER A 17 3.67 -3.91 -2.82
N ALA A 18 2.68 -4.05 -3.70
CA ALA A 18 1.33 -4.45 -3.32
C ALA A 18 0.74 -5.49 -4.25
N LEU A 19 -0.20 -6.28 -3.72
CA LEU A 19 -0.92 -7.32 -4.44
C LEU A 19 -2.40 -7.25 -4.13
N GLU A 20 -3.22 -7.38 -5.18
CA GLU A 20 -4.67 -7.57 -5.04
C GLU A 20 -5.15 -8.72 -5.94
N TYR A 21 -6.13 -9.47 -5.46
CA TYR A 21 -6.67 -10.60 -6.22
C TYR A 21 -8.18 -10.50 -6.36
N ARG A 22 -8.68 -10.53 -7.60
CA ARG A 22 -10.10 -10.52 -7.89
C ARG A 22 -10.41 -11.20 -9.21
N ASN A 23 -11.49 -11.99 -9.26
CA ASN A 23 -12.00 -12.62 -10.47
C ASN A 23 -10.94 -13.43 -11.26
N ASN A 24 -10.10 -14.20 -10.56
CA ASN A 24 -8.98 -14.96 -11.12
C ASN A 24 -7.87 -14.10 -11.76
N VAL A 25 -7.80 -12.81 -11.45
CA VAL A 25 -6.71 -11.92 -11.85
C VAL A 25 -5.97 -11.45 -10.59
N LEU A 26 -4.65 -11.58 -10.62
CA LEU A 26 -3.74 -11.01 -9.64
C LEU A 26 -3.19 -9.69 -10.20
N TYR A 27 -3.41 -8.62 -9.48
CA TYR A 27 -2.90 -7.28 -9.78
C TYR A 27 -1.64 -7.05 -8.96
N VAL A 28 -0.52 -6.88 -9.64
CA VAL A 28 0.78 -6.60 -9.01
C VAL A 28 1.10 -5.13 -9.20
N ILE A 29 1.30 -4.42 -8.12
CA ILE A 29 1.62 -3.00 -8.08
C ILE A 29 3.08 -2.83 -7.69
N GLY A 30 3.83 -2.03 -8.41
CA GLY A 30 5.21 -1.65 -8.08
C GLY A 30 5.31 -0.20 -7.66
N ASP A 31 6.26 0.08 -6.79
CA ASP A 31 6.47 1.42 -6.21
C ASP A 31 7.14 2.40 -7.18
N ASP A 32 7.91 1.89 -8.14
CA ASP A 32 8.73 2.66 -9.07
C ASP A 32 8.42 2.40 -10.55
N VAL A 33 7.21 1.92 -10.86
CA VAL A 33 6.73 1.70 -12.22
C VAL A 33 5.43 2.44 -12.50
N ASN A 34 5.12 2.64 -13.78
CA ASN A 34 3.94 3.40 -14.21
C ASN A 34 2.77 2.53 -14.67
N TYR A 35 2.77 1.23 -14.36
CA TYR A 35 1.70 0.31 -14.74
C TYR A 35 1.48 -0.76 -13.67
N ILE A 36 0.29 -1.35 -13.68
CA ILE A 36 -0.07 -2.52 -12.87
C ILE A 36 0.06 -3.75 -13.77
N LEU A 37 0.80 -4.75 -13.33
CA LEU A 37 0.91 -6.03 -14.01
C LEU A 37 -0.29 -6.91 -13.61
N CYS A 38 -1.02 -7.42 -14.61
CA CYS A 38 -2.14 -8.33 -14.43
C CYS A 38 -1.74 -9.76 -14.77
N LEU A 39 -1.89 -10.68 -13.82
CA LEU A 39 -1.60 -12.09 -14.00
C LEU A 39 -2.89 -12.92 -13.90
N ASP A 40 -3.04 -13.96 -14.70
CA ASP A 40 -4.13 -14.93 -14.60
C ASP A 40 -3.96 -15.86 -13.39
N LYS A 41 -4.93 -16.75 -13.15
CA LYS A 41 -4.87 -17.76 -12.08
C LYS A 41 -3.68 -18.73 -12.18
N ASN A 42 -3.04 -18.82 -13.34
CA ASN A 42 -1.84 -19.63 -13.59
C ASN A 42 -0.57 -18.79 -13.47
N TRP A 43 -0.72 -17.51 -13.11
CA TRP A 43 0.33 -16.49 -12.99
C TRP A 43 1.00 -16.15 -14.33
N ASN A 44 0.27 -16.32 -15.45
CA ASN A 44 0.70 -15.80 -16.72
C ASN A 44 0.27 -14.37 -16.86
N GLU A 45 1.15 -13.56 -17.44
CA GLU A 45 0.84 -12.18 -17.78
C GLU A 45 -0.28 -12.13 -18.81
N VAL A 46 -1.30 -11.31 -18.54
CA VAL A 46 -2.48 -11.16 -19.39
C VAL A 46 -2.76 -9.71 -19.78
N ASN A 47 -2.33 -8.74 -18.99
CA ASN A 47 -2.54 -7.32 -19.27
C ASN A 47 -1.60 -6.42 -18.46
N HIS A 48 -1.40 -5.18 -18.94
CA HIS A 48 -0.79 -4.05 -18.22
C HIS A 48 -1.79 -2.91 -18.15
N LEU A 49 -2.12 -2.42 -16.97
CA LEU A 49 -2.94 -1.21 -16.80
C LEU A 49 -2.02 -0.01 -16.58
N LYS A 50 -1.84 0.80 -17.60
CA LYS A 50 -0.94 1.95 -17.56
C LYS A 50 -1.53 3.08 -16.71
N LEU A 51 -0.89 3.41 -15.61
CA LEU A 51 -1.34 4.42 -14.65
C LEU A 51 -1.09 5.86 -15.12
N PHE A 52 0.06 6.10 -15.76
CA PHE A 52 0.47 7.40 -16.27
C PHE A 52 1.59 7.27 -17.31
N GLU A 53 1.84 8.34 -18.05
CA GLU A 53 2.93 8.37 -19.03
C GLU A 53 4.29 8.51 -18.35
N TYR A 54 5.20 7.60 -18.68
CA TYR A 54 6.60 7.64 -18.26
C TYR A 54 7.46 6.90 -19.28
N GLU A 55 8.61 7.47 -19.64
CA GLU A 55 9.60 6.85 -20.54
C GLU A 55 10.70 6.21 -19.68
N GLY A 56 10.76 4.90 -19.66
CA GLY A 56 11.73 4.13 -18.88
C GLY A 56 11.12 2.93 -18.18
N VAL A 57 11.96 2.03 -17.71
CA VAL A 57 11.54 0.81 -17.01
C VAL A 57 11.27 1.08 -15.55
N ARG A 58 12.11 1.91 -14.90
CA ARG A 58 12.01 2.25 -13.48
C ARG A 58 12.07 3.76 -13.28
N ILE A 59 11.22 4.26 -12.41
CA ILE A 59 11.15 5.67 -12.04
C ILE A 59 12.19 5.93 -10.93
N PRO A 60 13.08 6.93 -11.09
CA PRO A 60 14.06 7.26 -10.07
C PRO A 60 13.43 7.58 -8.71
N LYS A 61 14.10 7.20 -7.62
CA LYS A 61 13.60 7.35 -6.23
C LYS A 61 13.07 8.75 -5.89
N PRO A 62 13.67 9.88 -6.34
CA PRO A 62 13.12 11.21 -6.08
C PRO A 62 11.81 11.53 -6.82
N GLU A 63 11.51 10.80 -7.91
CA GLU A 63 10.37 11.08 -8.80
C GLU A 63 9.24 10.06 -8.65
N LYS A 64 9.52 8.88 -8.09
CA LYS A 64 8.57 7.79 -8.01
C LYS A 64 7.35 8.16 -7.15
N PRO A 65 6.15 7.71 -7.54
CA PRO A 65 4.93 7.90 -6.75
C PRO A 65 4.91 7.03 -5.49
N ASP A 66 5.82 6.05 -5.38
CA ASP A 66 5.99 5.18 -4.21
C ASP A 66 4.68 4.47 -3.84
N LEU A 67 4.14 3.70 -4.80
CA LEU A 67 2.84 3.02 -4.66
C LEU A 67 3.03 1.76 -3.82
N GLU A 68 2.68 1.82 -2.54
CA GLU A 68 3.04 0.81 -1.55
C GLU A 68 1.86 -0.03 -1.07
N CYS A 69 0.63 0.38 -1.36
CA CYS A 69 -0.53 -0.37 -0.93
C CYS A 69 -1.72 -0.23 -1.87
N ALA A 70 -2.59 -1.23 -1.83
CA ALA A 70 -3.80 -1.25 -2.65
C ALA A 70 -4.95 -1.94 -1.92
N THR A 71 -6.18 -1.70 -2.39
CA THR A 71 -7.36 -2.48 -2.01
C THR A 71 -8.44 -2.38 -3.10
N ILE A 72 -9.23 -3.45 -3.27
CA ILE A 72 -10.36 -3.46 -4.21
C ILE A 72 -11.67 -3.32 -3.43
N ILE A 73 -12.44 -2.28 -3.75
CA ILE A 73 -13.77 -2.04 -3.16
C ILE A 73 -14.79 -1.93 -4.31
N GLY A 74 -15.72 -2.88 -4.36
CA GLY A 74 -16.59 -2.99 -5.54
C GLY A 74 -15.76 -3.27 -6.79
N ASP A 75 -15.93 -2.51 -7.87
CA ASP A 75 -15.15 -2.64 -9.10
C ASP A 75 -13.99 -1.66 -9.19
N MET A 76 -13.68 -0.99 -8.08
CA MET A 76 -12.61 -0.01 -8.02
C MET A 76 -11.39 -0.57 -7.29
N LEU A 77 -10.24 -0.60 -7.96
CA LEU A 77 -8.94 -0.81 -7.35
C LEU A 77 -8.36 0.57 -6.98
N TYR A 78 -8.07 0.72 -5.71
CA TYR A 78 -7.42 1.89 -5.13
C TYR A 78 -5.95 1.56 -4.91
N VAL A 79 -5.05 2.31 -5.53
CA VAL A 79 -3.60 2.17 -5.37
C VAL A 79 -3.08 3.46 -4.77
N VAL A 80 -2.34 3.38 -3.67
CA VAL A 80 -2.02 4.54 -2.84
C VAL A 80 -0.51 4.65 -2.63
N GLY A 81 0.01 5.87 -2.79
CA GLY A 81 1.40 6.20 -2.50
C GLY A 81 1.65 6.31 -1.00
N SER A 82 2.89 6.05 -0.59
CA SER A 82 3.30 6.00 0.82
C SER A 82 3.10 7.31 1.59
N GLY A 83 3.14 8.46 0.91
CA GLY A 83 3.15 9.77 1.56
C GLY A 83 4.47 10.14 2.24
N SER A 84 5.54 9.34 2.09
CA SER A 84 6.81 9.58 2.78
C SER A 84 7.55 10.83 2.28
N VAL A 85 7.27 11.26 1.04
CA VAL A 85 7.80 12.52 0.46
C VAL A 85 6.64 13.32 -0.15
N SER A 86 6.40 14.52 0.35
CA SER A 86 5.39 15.44 -0.20
C SER A 86 6.05 16.41 -1.21
N PRO A 87 5.42 16.72 -2.35
CA PRO A 87 4.12 16.23 -2.82
C PRO A 87 4.18 14.96 -3.68
N GLN A 88 5.37 14.44 -4.02
CA GLN A 88 5.57 13.39 -5.04
C GLN A 88 4.81 12.11 -4.71
N ARG A 89 4.83 11.70 -3.42
CA ARG A 89 4.22 10.48 -2.93
C ARG A 89 2.82 10.68 -2.32
N ASP A 90 2.31 11.92 -2.38
CA ASP A 90 0.94 12.26 -1.96
C ASP A 90 -0.05 12.02 -3.10
N VAL A 91 -0.16 10.80 -3.56
CA VAL A 91 -0.92 10.42 -4.75
C VAL A 91 -1.68 9.11 -4.55
N ALA A 92 -2.82 8.97 -5.22
CA ALA A 92 -3.48 7.69 -5.41
C ALA A 92 -4.02 7.56 -6.84
N PHE A 93 -4.16 6.31 -7.29
CA PHE A 93 -4.80 5.96 -8.55
C PHE A 93 -6.05 5.15 -8.27
N LEU A 94 -7.14 5.55 -8.88
CA LEU A 94 -8.42 4.86 -8.87
C LEU A 94 -8.61 4.20 -10.21
N VAL A 95 -8.63 2.88 -10.24
CA VAL A 95 -8.75 2.07 -11.44
C VAL A 95 -10.12 1.39 -11.44
N ASN A 96 -11.00 1.77 -12.37
CA ASN A 96 -12.23 1.02 -12.61
C ASN A 96 -11.88 -0.23 -13.40
N LEU A 97 -11.93 -1.39 -12.74
CA LEU A 97 -11.52 -2.67 -13.33
C LEU A 97 -12.46 -3.17 -14.43
N ALA A 98 -13.71 -2.72 -14.44
CA ALA A 98 -14.67 -3.10 -15.48
C ALA A 98 -14.52 -2.27 -16.77
N GLU A 99 -14.13 -0.99 -16.63
CA GLU A 99 -14.01 -0.04 -17.73
C GLU A 99 -12.57 0.28 -18.12
N GLU A 100 -11.59 -0.21 -17.36
CA GLU A 100 -10.15 0.10 -17.44
C GLU A 100 -9.85 1.61 -17.42
N LYS A 101 -10.74 2.37 -16.76
CA LYS A 101 -10.56 3.81 -16.59
C LYS A 101 -9.76 4.13 -15.37
N ILE A 102 -8.75 4.98 -15.52
CA ILE A 102 -7.82 5.35 -14.47
C ILE A 102 -7.94 6.83 -14.15
N LYS A 103 -8.02 7.15 -12.86
CA LYS A 103 -8.05 8.51 -12.36
C LYS A 103 -6.95 8.69 -11.32
N LYS A 104 -6.03 9.62 -11.57
CA LYS A 104 -5.05 10.08 -10.58
C LYS A 104 -5.69 11.13 -9.66
N ILE A 105 -5.49 11.01 -8.36
CA ILE A 105 -5.94 11.97 -7.35
C ILE A 105 -4.80 12.31 -6.40
N SER A 106 -4.84 13.51 -5.79
CA SER A 106 -3.92 13.89 -4.73
C SER A 106 -4.43 13.40 -3.37
N THR A 107 -3.56 12.81 -2.58
CA THR A 107 -3.79 12.47 -1.17
C THR A 107 -3.23 13.51 -0.21
N ALA A 108 -2.63 14.60 -0.70
CA ALA A 108 -1.98 15.63 0.11
C ALA A 108 -2.88 16.18 1.22
N ALA A 109 -4.14 16.50 0.91
CA ALA A 109 -5.11 16.99 1.89
C ALA A 109 -5.44 15.96 2.98
N PHE A 110 -5.36 14.66 2.68
CA PHE A 110 -5.54 13.59 3.64
C PHE A 110 -4.29 13.43 4.53
N TYR A 111 -3.11 13.38 3.93
CA TYR A 111 -1.87 13.18 4.67
C TYR A 111 -1.47 14.40 5.51
N SER A 112 -1.78 15.63 5.06
CA SER A 112 -1.51 16.86 5.82
C SER A 112 -2.20 16.86 7.20
N ILE A 113 -3.37 16.22 7.33
CA ILE A 113 -4.07 16.11 8.62
C ILE A 113 -3.18 15.46 9.69
N PHE A 114 -2.43 14.43 9.31
CA PHE A 114 -1.58 13.68 10.22
C PHE A 114 -0.24 14.40 10.45
N ARG A 115 0.33 15.01 9.41
CA ARG A 115 1.57 15.79 9.51
C ARG A 115 1.38 17.06 10.31
N ASP A 116 0.39 17.90 9.96
CA ASP A 116 0.18 19.22 10.56
C ASP A 116 -0.24 19.14 12.04
N ARG A 117 -0.88 18.05 12.43
CA ARG A 117 -1.28 17.79 13.81
C ARG A 117 -0.28 16.95 14.60
N ASN A 118 0.87 16.61 14.02
CA ASN A 118 1.89 15.76 14.62
C ASN A 118 1.33 14.41 15.13
N LEU A 119 0.35 13.85 14.42
CA LEU A 119 -0.25 12.57 14.79
C LEU A 119 0.60 11.40 14.31
N ILE A 120 1.33 11.59 13.21
CA ILE A 120 2.28 10.67 12.62
C ILE A 120 3.54 11.47 12.31
N ALA A 121 4.66 11.07 12.90
CA ALA A 121 5.91 11.79 12.75
C ALA A 121 6.48 11.67 11.34
N GLU A 122 6.39 10.46 10.76
CA GLU A 122 6.81 10.15 9.40
C GLU A 122 5.73 9.34 8.71
N MET A 123 5.16 9.90 7.62
CA MET A 123 4.21 9.15 6.80
C MET A 123 4.95 8.08 6.01
N ASN A 124 4.45 6.88 6.06
CA ASN A 124 4.87 5.76 5.23
C ASN A 124 3.77 4.69 5.19
N ILE A 125 2.73 4.96 4.39
CA ILE A 125 1.59 4.04 4.27
C ILE A 125 1.98 2.85 3.41
N GLU A 126 2.03 1.67 4.01
CA GLU A 126 2.38 0.41 3.36
C GLU A 126 1.29 -0.67 3.44
N GLY A 127 0.22 -0.42 4.18
CA GLY A 127 -0.93 -1.30 4.21
C GLY A 127 -2.22 -0.52 4.06
N PHE A 128 -3.13 -1.04 3.24
CA PHE A 128 -4.44 -0.45 3.03
C PHE A 128 -5.47 -1.54 2.74
N THR A 129 -6.55 -1.57 3.50
CA THR A 129 -7.65 -2.50 3.26
C THR A 129 -8.97 -1.90 3.69
N ASP A 130 -10.06 -2.31 3.06
CA ASP A 130 -11.39 -2.07 3.60
C ASP A 130 -11.72 -3.14 4.66
N CYS A 131 -12.46 -2.75 5.68
CA CYS A 131 -12.93 -3.63 6.73
C CYS A 131 -14.35 -3.21 7.09
N LYS A 132 -15.34 -3.94 6.58
CA LYS A 132 -16.77 -3.65 6.79
C LYS A 132 -17.14 -2.25 6.27
N ASP A 133 -17.39 -1.28 7.14
CA ASP A 133 -17.73 0.10 6.81
C ASP A 133 -16.57 1.08 6.98
N LYS A 134 -15.37 0.57 7.27
CA LYS A 134 -14.15 1.34 7.56
C LYS A 134 -13.06 1.08 6.53
N LEU A 135 -12.17 2.06 6.45
CA LEU A 135 -10.88 1.92 5.80
C LEU A 135 -9.78 1.90 6.86
N LEU A 136 -8.88 0.97 6.70
CA LEU A 136 -7.71 0.79 7.54
C LEU A 136 -6.46 1.12 6.74
N PHE A 137 -5.71 2.12 7.17
CA PHE A 137 -4.40 2.44 6.62
C PHE A 137 -3.34 2.14 7.67
N PHE A 138 -2.30 1.44 7.27
CA PHE A 138 -1.19 1.09 8.13
C PHE A 138 0.03 1.90 7.73
N ASN A 139 0.46 2.77 8.63
CA ASN A 139 1.71 3.48 8.54
C ASN A 139 2.82 2.60 9.11
N ARG A 140 3.78 2.25 8.28
CA ARG A 140 4.95 1.48 8.68
C ARG A 140 5.80 2.29 9.65
N GLY A 141 6.19 1.65 10.74
CA GLY A 141 7.20 2.17 11.66
C GLY A 141 8.62 1.86 11.20
N ASN A 142 9.57 2.41 11.91
CA ASN A 142 11.01 2.15 11.75
C ASN A 142 11.65 1.87 13.12
N THR A 143 12.98 1.95 13.22
CA THR A 143 13.67 1.73 14.50
C THR A 143 13.31 2.75 15.57
N GLN A 144 12.88 3.96 15.19
CA GLN A 144 12.55 5.07 16.11
C GLN A 144 11.04 5.32 16.24
N GLN A 145 10.24 4.99 15.22
CA GLN A 145 8.82 5.26 15.17
C GLN A 145 8.00 3.97 15.20
N PRO A 146 6.88 3.93 15.95
CA PRO A 146 6.00 2.75 15.97
C PRO A 146 5.20 2.65 14.66
N ASN A 147 4.79 1.42 14.31
CA ASN A 147 3.69 1.27 13.36
C ASN A 147 2.43 1.94 13.89
N GLN A 148 1.63 2.52 13.01
CA GLN A 148 0.37 3.17 13.36
C GLN A 148 -0.76 2.71 12.45
N LEU A 149 -1.93 2.51 13.02
CA LEU A 149 -3.17 2.25 12.30
C LEU A 149 -4.02 3.51 12.28
N ILE A 150 -4.41 3.93 11.08
CA ILE A 150 -5.41 4.96 10.83
C ILE A 150 -6.71 4.28 10.45
N ILE A 151 -7.76 4.51 11.23
CA ILE A 151 -9.12 4.03 10.96
C ILE A 151 -9.97 5.20 10.52
N THR A 152 -10.65 5.10 9.37
CA THR A 152 -11.53 6.15 8.88
C THR A 152 -12.77 5.57 8.19
N ASP A 153 -13.77 6.41 7.92
CA ASP A 153 -14.96 6.02 7.17
C ASP A 153 -14.67 5.91 5.67
N GLN A 154 -15.35 5.00 4.97
CA GLN A 154 -15.28 4.89 3.51
C GLN A 154 -15.73 6.17 2.76
N LYS A 155 -16.37 7.11 3.46
CA LYS A 155 -16.76 8.42 2.90
C LYS A 155 -15.60 9.24 2.37
N ILE A 156 -14.38 9.00 2.87
CA ILE A 156 -13.15 9.64 2.37
C ILE A 156 -12.94 9.38 0.88
N LEU A 157 -13.30 8.20 0.37
CA LEU A 157 -13.17 7.83 -1.04
C LEU A 157 -14.00 8.73 -1.97
N LYS A 158 -15.09 9.32 -1.44
CA LYS A 158 -15.97 10.24 -2.18
C LYS A 158 -15.63 11.72 -1.98
N LYS A 159 -15.13 12.08 -0.79
CA LYS A 159 -14.98 13.50 -0.37
C LYS A 159 -13.54 13.96 -0.21
N GLN A 160 -12.56 13.06 -0.32
CA GLN A 160 -11.12 13.31 -0.10
C GLN A 160 -10.76 13.81 1.32
N PHE A 161 -11.73 13.91 2.24
CA PHE A 161 -11.51 14.28 3.63
C PHE A 161 -12.13 13.25 4.56
N PRO A 162 -11.42 12.78 5.59
CA PRO A 162 -11.99 11.92 6.60
C PRO A 162 -12.98 12.73 7.45
N GLY A 163 -14.22 12.24 7.57
CA GLY A 163 -15.18 12.83 8.51
C GLY A 163 -14.73 12.60 9.95
N LYS A 164 -14.52 11.33 10.30
CA LYS A 164 -13.98 10.88 11.58
C LYS A 164 -12.83 9.93 11.31
N PHE A 165 -11.77 10.06 12.09
CA PHE A 165 -10.64 9.13 12.06
C PHE A 165 -10.11 8.86 13.47
N LYS A 166 -9.41 7.75 13.63
CA LYS A 166 -8.67 7.36 14.83
C LYS A 166 -7.27 6.93 14.40
N VAL A 167 -6.27 7.38 15.13
CA VAL A 167 -4.88 6.93 14.99
C VAL A 167 -4.48 6.19 16.24
N MET A 168 -3.84 5.04 16.11
CA MET A 168 -3.37 4.25 17.23
C MET A 168 -2.09 3.48 16.89
N PRO A 169 -1.16 3.32 17.86
CA PRO A 169 0.04 2.53 17.64
C PRO A 169 -0.30 1.05 17.52
N VAL A 170 0.46 0.34 16.68
CA VAL A 170 0.37 -1.12 16.50
C VAL A 170 1.72 -1.74 16.82
N LYS A 171 1.73 -2.74 17.71
CA LYS A 171 2.93 -3.51 18.04
C LYS A 171 2.79 -4.93 17.52
N ILE A 172 3.69 -5.35 16.65
CA ILE A 172 3.68 -6.68 16.02
C ILE A 172 4.90 -7.53 16.38
N GLY A 173 5.83 -6.97 17.14
CA GLY A 173 7.01 -7.72 17.63
C GLY A 173 8.32 -7.22 17.05
N LYS A 174 9.36 -8.06 17.22
CA LYS A 174 10.72 -7.78 16.76
C LYS A 174 11.34 -9.04 16.14
N LEU A 175 12.23 -8.84 15.20
CA LEU A 175 13.16 -9.85 14.70
C LEU A 175 14.59 -9.33 14.90
N ASN A 176 15.47 -10.13 15.51
CA ASN A 176 16.86 -9.74 15.81
C ASN A 176 16.98 -8.38 16.53
N ASN A 177 16.09 -8.09 17.48
CA ASN A 177 15.95 -6.81 18.19
C ASN A 177 15.47 -5.61 17.36
N ILE A 178 15.23 -5.75 16.07
CA ILE A 178 14.67 -4.72 15.19
C ILE A 178 13.15 -4.81 15.22
N ASN A 179 12.47 -3.68 15.38
CA ASN A 179 11.01 -3.62 15.32
C ASN A 179 10.54 -4.05 13.94
N LEU A 180 9.51 -4.89 13.88
CA LEU A 180 8.87 -5.26 12.62
C LEU A 180 8.04 -4.07 12.11
N GLY A 181 8.31 -3.66 10.86
CA GLY A 181 7.52 -2.69 10.11
C GLY A 181 6.41 -3.40 9.34
N ILE A 182 5.17 -2.89 9.40
CA ILE A 182 4.05 -3.43 8.62
C ILE A 182 4.31 -3.11 7.14
N SER A 183 4.26 -4.13 6.28
CA SER A 183 4.51 -4.04 4.84
C SER A 183 3.33 -4.48 3.98
N GLY A 184 2.16 -4.69 4.57
CA GLY A 184 0.94 -5.03 3.84
C GLY A 184 -0.19 -5.37 4.79
N ALA A 185 -1.44 -5.22 4.30
CA ALA A 185 -2.64 -5.51 5.07
C ALA A 185 -3.76 -6.01 4.16
N CYS A 186 -4.47 -7.04 4.60
CA CYS A 186 -5.66 -7.56 3.94
C CYS A 186 -6.70 -7.99 4.98
N TYR A 187 -7.95 -7.60 4.79
CA TYR A 187 -9.05 -8.10 5.60
C TYR A 187 -9.76 -9.26 4.91
N ASP A 188 -9.73 -10.42 5.55
CA ASP A 188 -10.51 -11.60 5.13
C ASP A 188 -11.91 -11.52 5.75
N GLU A 189 -12.87 -11.01 4.99
CA GLU A 189 -14.26 -10.85 5.41
C GLU A 189 -14.90 -12.19 5.79
N LYS A 190 -14.56 -13.27 5.10
CA LYS A 190 -15.15 -14.60 5.35
C LYS A 190 -14.81 -15.13 6.74
N ASN A 191 -13.60 -14.91 7.20
CA ASN A 191 -13.12 -15.40 8.48
C ASN A 191 -13.10 -14.31 9.56
N ASP A 192 -13.46 -13.07 9.22
CA ASP A 192 -13.41 -11.87 10.09
C ASP A 192 -12.03 -11.68 10.73
N ILE A 193 -10.98 -11.79 9.90
CA ILE A 193 -9.59 -11.64 10.36
C ILE A 193 -8.84 -10.60 9.51
N LEU A 194 -7.96 -9.87 10.15
CA LEU A 194 -7.00 -8.97 9.50
C LEU A 194 -5.66 -9.68 9.39
N LEU A 195 -5.17 -9.81 8.17
CA LEU A 195 -3.86 -10.37 7.85
C LEU A 195 -2.89 -9.22 7.62
N LEU A 196 -1.71 -9.30 8.21
CA LEU A 196 -0.65 -8.33 8.04
C LEU A 196 0.61 -9.06 7.58
N THR A 197 1.34 -8.47 6.64
CA THR A 197 2.73 -8.79 6.38
C THR A 197 3.62 -7.78 7.10
N ALA A 198 4.81 -8.20 7.47
CA ALA A 198 5.77 -7.34 8.15
C ALA A 198 7.19 -7.78 7.85
N SER A 199 8.12 -6.83 7.83
CA SER A 199 9.55 -7.08 7.64
C SER A 199 10.38 -6.35 8.69
N ALA A 200 11.56 -6.90 9.01
CA ALA A 200 12.56 -6.24 9.83
C ALA A 200 13.54 -5.50 8.90
N GLU A 201 13.55 -4.20 9.00
CA GLU A 201 14.45 -3.34 8.24
C GLU A 201 15.17 -2.39 9.19
N ASP A 202 16.50 -2.39 9.13
CA ASP A 202 17.32 -1.53 9.98
C ASP A 202 17.46 -0.14 9.37
N THR A 203 16.38 0.65 9.48
CA THR A 203 16.34 2.05 9.08
C THR A 203 15.74 2.92 10.17
N ASN A 204 16.18 4.16 10.27
CA ASN A 204 15.71 5.13 11.25
C ASN A 204 14.79 6.21 10.66
N ASN A 205 14.48 6.14 9.38
CA ASN A 205 13.58 7.06 8.68
C ASN A 205 12.81 6.34 7.56
N ALA A 206 11.79 7.01 7.01
CA ALA A 206 10.90 6.45 5.99
C ALA A 206 11.40 6.66 4.54
N TYR A 207 12.58 7.25 4.34
CA TYR A 207 13.10 7.52 3.00
C TYR A 207 14.26 6.61 2.61
N ASP A 208 15.19 6.37 3.53
CA ASP A 208 16.38 5.55 3.25
C ASP A 208 16.06 4.07 3.42
N ASP A 209 16.52 3.28 2.46
CA ASP A 209 16.42 1.83 2.53
C ASP A 209 17.45 1.31 3.53
N GLY A 210 16.99 0.50 4.48
CA GLY A 210 17.84 -0.19 5.44
C GLY A 210 18.18 -1.62 4.99
N GLU A 211 18.99 -2.31 5.77
CA GLU A 211 19.20 -3.74 5.57
C GLU A 211 17.94 -4.51 5.96
N ILE A 212 17.39 -5.29 5.02
CA ILE A 212 16.26 -6.17 5.28
C ILE A 212 16.79 -7.46 5.90
N ILE A 213 16.34 -7.76 7.13
CA ILE A 213 16.80 -8.92 7.91
C ILE A 213 15.79 -10.08 7.84
N GLY A 214 14.55 -9.82 7.39
CA GLY A 214 13.51 -10.85 7.26
C GLY A 214 12.10 -10.30 7.22
#